data_d220ff48f11ec18eae786e0bc3a3ddde
#
_entry.id   d220ff48f11ec18eae786e0bc3a3ddde
#
_cell.length_a   1.000
_cell.length_b   1.000
_cell.length_c   1.000
_cell.angle_alpha   90.00
_cell.angle_beta   90.00
_cell.angle_gamma   90.00
#
_symmetry.space_group_name_H-M   'P 1'
#
loop_
_entity.id
_entity.type
_entity.pdbx_description
1 polymer ?
#
loop_
_entity_poly.entity_id
_entity_poly.type
_entity_poly.pdbx_seq_one_letter_code
_entity_poly.pdbx_strand_id
1 'polypeptide(L)'
;KDPETYHSGGPFDPVTGKYLFAGGESYNDIMRDYLLDKMKKDSSVVAINAATPVIVGFTKDKREIAGKQFVDVGIAEETAAAMASGVATYGGKPVWAVFSSFVQRCYDQISQDICINESPVTMLVFAASVKAFKDVTHLGIFDIPMLKNIPNLVYLAPTNAEELLAMTEWSLEQKKHPVAIRVPSVVEHAKGEVAKDYSEIKFLIHPPSLRVFTYYLSSKLTIKEGSDVTG
;
A
#
# COMPACT_ATOMS: atom_id res chain seq x y z
N LYS A 1 -17.60 25.33 -0.17
CA LYS A 1 -18.07 24.20 -1.01
C LYS A 1 -16.93 23.21 -1.03
N ASP A 2 -17.25 21.94 -1.01
CA ASP A 2 -16.30 20.84 -0.85
C ASP A 2 -15.88 20.30 -2.24
N PRO A 3 -14.71 20.67 -2.76
CA PRO A 3 -14.27 20.22 -4.07
C PRO A 3 -13.91 18.72 -4.08
N GLU A 4 -13.56 18.12 -2.95
CA GLU A 4 -13.19 16.71 -2.87
C GLU A 4 -14.37 15.80 -3.18
N THR A 5 -15.58 16.15 -2.73
CA THR A 5 -16.81 15.38 -2.97
C THR A 5 -17.12 15.20 -4.46
N TYR A 6 -16.75 16.17 -5.30
CA TYR A 6 -17.13 16.17 -6.72
C TYR A 6 -15.95 15.96 -7.67
N HIS A 7 -14.74 15.77 -7.16
CA HIS A 7 -13.54 15.66 -7.99
C HIS A 7 -13.53 14.39 -8.86
N SER A 8 -13.95 13.27 -8.29
CA SER A 8 -13.98 11.96 -8.98
C SER A 8 -15.18 11.13 -8.56
N GLY A 9 -16.34 11.77 -8.51
CA GLY A 9 -17.58 11.12 -8.09
C GLY A 9 -18.07 10.08 -9.08
N GLY A 10 -18.73 9.04 -8.57
CA GLY A 10 -19.51 8.11 -9.37
C GLY A 10 -20.76 8.77 -9.97
N PRO A 11 -21.61 8.02 -10.67
CA PRO A 11 -22.87 8.52 -11.20
C PRO A 11 -23.74 9.14 -10.10
N PHE A 12 -24.24 10.34 -10.35
CA PHE A 12 -25.04 11.09 -9.39
C PHE A 12 -26.34 11.62 -10.04
N ASP A 13 -27.34 11.84 -9.24
CA ASP A 13 -28.57 12.51 -9.64
C ASP A 13 -28.29 14.01 -9.87
N PRO A 14 -28.46 14.53 -11.09
CA PRO A 14 -28.12 15.91 -11.41
C PRO A 14 -29.01 16.97 -10.71
N VAL A 15 -30.19 16.57 -10.21
CA VAL A 15 -31.12 17.45 -9.52
C VAL A 15 -30.77 17.58 -8.04
N THR A 16 -30.48 16.44 -7.40
CA THR A 16 -30.21 16.38 -5.95
C THR A 16 -28.73 16.43 -5.60
N GLY A 17 -27.85 16.15 -6.55
CA GLY A 17 -26.40 16.00 -6.34
C GLY A 17 -26.00 14.76 -5.55
N LYS A 18 -26.93 13.85 -5.26
CA LYS A 18 -26.67 12.62 -4.51
C LYS A 18 -26.16 11.53 -5.44
N TYR A 19 -25.22 10.75 -4.96
CA TYR A 19 -24.75 9.56 -5.68
C TYR A 19 -25.87 8.54 -5.87
N LEU A 20 -25.96 7.93 -7.06
CA LEU A 20 -26.98 6.95 -7.41
C LEU A 20 -26.73 5.57 -6.78
N PHE A 21 -25.48 5.30 -6.40
CA PHE A 21 -25.09 4.04 -5.79
C PHE A 21 -24.42 4.31 -4.45
N ALA A 22 -24.84 3.61 -3.42
CA ALA A 22 -24.07 3.51 -2.17
C ALA A 22 -22.82 2.68 -2.46
N GLY A 23 -21.67 3.18 -2.06
CA GLY A 23 -20.42 2.40 -2.10
C GLY A 23 -20.56 1.14 -1.23
N GLY A 24 -20.02 0.02 -1.70
CA GLY A 24 -19.81 -1.16 -0.87
C GLY A 24 -18.59 -0.99 0.04
N GLU A 25 -18.26 -2.03 0.80
CA GLU A 25 -17.02 -2.10 1.56
C GLU A 25 -15.81 -1.88 0.65
N SER A 26 -14.84 -1.11 1.13
CA SER A 26 -13.63 -0.79 0.36
C SER A 26 -12.36 -1.00 1.18
N TYR A 27 -11.29 -1.42 0.53
CA TYR A 27 -9.97 -1.50 1.19
C TYR A 27 -9.50 -0.13 1.69
N ASN A 28 -9.96 0.96 1.08
CA ASN A 28 -9.64 2.32 1.51
C ASN A 28 -10.21 2.58 2.91
N ASP A 29 -11.47 2.20 3.14
CA ASP A 29 -12.13 2.37 4.44
C ASP A 29 -11.55 1.43 5.49
N ILE A 30 -11.32 0.16 5.14
CA ILE A 30 -10.68 -0.84 6.01
C ILE A 30 -9.31 -0.34 6.49
N MET A 31 -8.47 0.11 5.57
CA MET A 31 -7.12 0.60 5.91
C MET A 31 -7.14 1.89 6.69
N ARG A 32 -8.02 2.84 6.34
CA ARG A 32 -8.21 4.08 7.12
C ARG A 32 -8.59 3.77 8.56
N ASP A 33 -9.59 2.94 8.77
CA ASP A 33 -10.08 2.64 10.12
C ASP A 33 -9.01 1.93 10.96
N TYR A 34 -8.29 0.99 10.35
CA TYR A 34 -7.13 0.35 10.96
C TYR A 34 -6.05 1.37 11.35
N LEU A 35 -5.66 2.26 10.43
CA LEU A 35 -4.63 3.27 10.69
C LEU A 35 -5.06 4.26 11.76
N LEU A 36 -6.30 4.73 11.76
CA LEU A 36 -6.82 5.62 12.80
C LEU A 36 -6.81 4.96 14.18
N ASP A 37 -7.13 3.67 14.25
CA ASP A 37 -7.06 2.91 15.52
C ASP A 37 -5.61 2.74 16.00
N LYS A 38 -4.67 2.50 15.09
CA LYS A 38 -3.23 2.45 15.40
C LYS A 38 -2.71 3.81 15.87
N MET A 39 -3.02 4.89 15.18
CA MET A 39 -2.60 6.25 15.54
C MET A 39 -3.07 6.67 16.94
N LYS A 40 -4.26 6.24 17.36
CA LYS A 40 -4.75 6.49 18.72
C LYS A 40 -3.90 5.84 19.80
N LYS A 41 -3.28 4.70 19.49
CA LYS A 41 -2.50 3.88 20.42
C LYS A 41 -1.00 4.14 20.34
N ASP A 42 -0.53 4.59 19.18
CA ASP A 42 0.90 4.77 18.88
C ASP A 42 1.10 6.09 18.11
N SER A 43 1.67 7.07 18.79
CA SER A 43 1.96 8.39 18.21
C SER A 43 3.09 8.38 17.19
N SER A 44 3.84 7.28 17.08
CA SER A 44 4.90 7.11 16.08
C SER A 44 4.38 6.73 14.69
N VAL A 45 3.11 6.28 14.58
CA VAL A 45 2.48 5.94 13.30
C VAL A 45 2.08 7.22 12.57
N VAL A 46 2.56 7.39 11.33
CA VAL A 46 2.31 8.56 10.49
C VAL A 46 1.85 8.11 9.12
N ALA A 47 0.65 8.51 8.71
CA ALA A 47 0.18 8.33 7.34
C ALA A 47 0.67 9.48 6.46
N ILE A 48 1.32 9.15 5.35
CA ILE A 48 1.84 10.10 4.36
C ILE A 48 1.11 9.88 3.04
N ASN A 49 0.70 10.97 2.41
CA ASN A 49 -0.04 10.96 1.16
C ASN A 49 0.46 12.08 0.22
N ALA A 50 0.22 11.93 -1.07
CA ALA A 50 0.55 12.93 -2.09
C ALA A 50 -0.71 13.32 -2.87
N ALA A 51 -1.48 14.28 -2.35
CA ALA A 51 -2.68 14.89 -2.93
C ALA A 51 -3.83 13.92 -3.29
N THR A 52 -3.84 12.72 -2.71
CA THR A 52 -4.89 11.72 -2.94
C THR A 52 -5.55 11.22 -1.64
N PRO A 53 -5.83 12.09 -0.65
CA PRO A 53 -6.24 11.66 0.69
C PRO A 53 -7.56 10.88 0.70
N VAL A 54 -8.52 11.25 -0.13
CA VAL A 54 -9.84 10.60 -0.19
C VAL A 54 -9.73 9.15 -0.71
N ILE A 55 -8.78 8.91 -1.61
CA ILE A 55 -8.59 7.57 -2.21
C ILE A 55 -7.98 6.58 -1.23
N VAL A 56 -7.28 7.05 -0.23
CA VAL A 56 -6.83 6.22 0.89
C VAL A 56 -7.77 6.31 2.09
N GLY A 57 -8.99 6.76 1.85
CA GLY A 57 -10.06 6.83 2.84
C GLY A 57 -10.00 8.02 3.80
N PHE A 58 -8.97 8.88 3.72
CA PHE A 58 -8.82 10.04 4.61
C PHE A 58 -9.60 11.25 4.11
N THR A 59 -10.92 11.20 4.27
CA THR A 59 -11.79 12.36 4.11
C THR A 59 -11.44 13.48 5.08
N LYS A 60 -11.97 14.68 4.88
CA LYS A 60 -11.63 15.86 5.71
C LYS A 60 -11.80 15.59 7.21
N ASP A 61 -12.91 15.00 7.61
CA ASP A 61 -13.18 14.64 9.02
C ASP A 61 -12.19 13.60 9.57
N LYS A 62 -11.76 12.65 8.75
CA LYS A 62 -10.78 11.64 9.15
C LYS A 62 -9.37 12.21 9.29
N ARG A 63 -9.00 13.20 8.46
CA ARG A 63 -7.75 13.95 8.61
C ARG A 63 -7.75 14.79 9.89
N GLU A 64 -8.89 15.38 10.24
CA GLU A 64 -9.04 16.12 11.52
C GLU A 64 -8.85 15.19 12.73
N ILE A 65 -9.36 13.94 12.67
CA ILE A 65 -9.16 12.94 13.71
C ILE A 65 -7.69 12.50 13.79
N ALA A 66 -7.04 12.25 12.66
CA ALA A 66 -5.63 11.85 12.59
C ALA A 66 -4.68 12.97 13.05
N GLY A 67 -5.09 14.23 12.85
CA GLY A 67 -4.32 15.41 13.27
C GLY A 67 -2.91 15.43 12.67
N LYS A 68 -1.88 15.57 13.52
CA LYS A 68 -0.47 15.65 13.10
C LYS A 68 0.09 14.31 12.56
N GLN A 69 -0.60 13.22 12.75
CA GLN A 69 -0.19 11.90 12.25
C GLN A 69 -0.63 11.66 10.80
N PHE A 70 -1.35 12.59 10.19
CA PHE A 70 -1.63 12.59 8.75
C PHE A 70 -0.90 13.76 8.08
N VAL A 71 -0.09 13.45 7.06
CA VAL A 71 0.67 14.43 6.28
C VAL A 71 0.33 14.29 4.81
N ASP A 72 -0.12 15.37 4.20
CA ASP A 72 -0.28 15.48 2.75
C ASP A 72 0.77 16.43 2.19
N VAL A 73 1.63 15.92 1.32
CA VAL A 73 2.74 16.70 0.73
C VAL A 73 2.35 17.42 -0.56
N GLY A 74 1.08 17.36 -0.96
CA GLY A 74 0.63 17.82 -2.27
C GLY A 74 1.02 16.84 -3.38
N ILE A 75 0.98 17.26 -4.64
CA ILE A 75 1.39 16.42 -5.79
C ILE A 75 2.92 16.35 -5.84
N ALA A 76 3.50 15.57 -4.92
CA ALA A 76 4.94 15.45 -4.72
C ALA A 76 5.29 14.05 -4.14
N GLU A 77 5.05 13.00 -4.91
CA GLU A 77 5.27 11.62 -4.49
C GLU A 77 6.73 11.35 -4.12
N GLU A 78 7.67 12.01 -4.79
CA GLU A 78 9.11 11.96 -4.50
C GLU A 78 9.40 12.50 -3.09
N THR A 79 8.74 13.60 -2.71
CA THR A 79 8.83 14.17 -1.36
C THR A 79 8.20 13.24 -0.33
N ALA A 80 7.08 12.59 -0.66
CA ALA A 80 6.44 11.62 0.22
C ALA A 80 7.38 10.43 0.52
N ALA A 81 8.05 9.90 -0.49
CA ALA A 81 9.01 8.80 -0.34
C ALA A 81 10.21 9.20 0.53
N ALA A 82 10.84 10.34 0.25
CA ALA A 82 11.97 10.85 1.03
C ALA A 82 11.56 11.18 2.49
N MET A 83 10.39 11.79 2.69
CA MET A 83 9.83 12.05 4.03
C MET A 83 9.58 10.74 4.80
N ALA A 84 9.01 9.72 4.16
CA ALA A 84 8.78 8.43 4.79
C ALA A 84 10.11 7.81 5.27
N SER A 85 11.16 7.85 4.46
CA SER A 85 12.48 7.40 4.87
C SER A 85 13.01 8.19 6.07
N GLY A 86 12.88 9.52 6.05
CA GLY A 86 13.28 10.37 7.17
C GLY A 86 12.53 10.05 8.46
N VAL A 87 11.21 9.87 8.40
CA VAL A 87 10.38 9.48 9.57
C VAL A 87 10.84 8.13 10.12
N ALA A 88 11.08 7.14 9.26
CA ALA A 88 11.56 5.81 9.66
C ALA A 88 12.94 5.88 10.34
N THR A 89 13.87 6.68 9.79
CA THR A 89 15.23 6.87 10.34
C THR A 89 15.20 7.39 11.78
N TYR A 90 14.22 8.23 12.12
CA TYR A 90 14.07 8.76 13.48
C TYR A 90 13.11 7.92 14.36
N GLY A 91 12.85 6.67 13.97
CA GLY A 91 12.10 5.70 14.78
C GLY A 91 10.58 5.83 14.66
N GLY A 92 10.08 6.66 13.74
CA GLY A 92 8.66 6.67 13.39
C GLY A 92 8.26 5.45 12.55
N LYS A 93 6.96 5.23 12.46
CA LYS A 93 6.33 4.16 11.67
C LYS A 93 5.55 4.78 10.50
N PRO A 94 6.22 5.16 9.42
CA PRO A 94 5.55 5.79 8.28
C PRO A 94 4.76 4.78 7.47
N VAL A 95 3.54 5.15 7.11
CA VAL A 95 2.69 4.47 6.15
C VAL A 95 2.46 5.42 4.98
N TRP A 96 3.14 5.15 3.87
CA TRP A 96 2.99 5.94 2.66
C TRP A 96 1.99 5.28 1.72
N ALA A 97 0.86 5.94 1.51
CA ALA A 97 -0.19 5.48 0.62
C ALA A 97 -0.09 6.18 -0.74
N VAL A 98 0.03 5.39 -1.81
CA VAL A 98 0.28 5.89 -3.15
C VAL A 98 -0.42 5.01 -4.21
N PHE A 99 -0.81 5.60 -5.33
CA PHE A 99 -1.31 4.82 -6.47
C PHE A 99 -0.21 4.06 -7.20
N SER A 100 -0.52 2.87 -7.65
CA SER A 100 0.35 2.05 -8.49
C SER A 100 0.89 2.80 -9.72
N SER A 101 0.06 3.65 -10.35
CA SER A 101 0.50 4.49 -11.47
C SER A 101 1.38 5.66 -11.06
N PHE A 102 1.22 6.18 -9.84
CA PHE A 102 1.98 7.35 -9.36
C PHE A 102 3.31 6.97 -8.72
N VAL A 103 3.41 5.77 -8.16
CA VAL A 103 4.67 5.26 -7.58
C VAL A 103 5.80 5.21 -8.62
N GLN A 104 5.46 5.20 -9.91
CA GLN A 104 6.45 5.23 -11.00
C GLN A 104 7.33 6.49 -10.99
N ARG A 105 6.81 7.61 -10.51
CA ARG A 105 7.52 8.90 -10.47
C ARG A 105 8.67 8.93 -9.47
N CYS A 106 8.64 8.06 -8.48
CA CYS A 106 9.58 8.07 -7.37
C CYS A 106 10.41 6.78 -7.26
N TYR A 107 10.67 6.12 -8.40
CA TYR A 107 11.50 4.92 -8.45
C TYR A 107 12.88 5.15 -7.83
N ASP A 108 13.49 6.29 -8.11
CA ASP A 108 14.80 6.67 -7.57
C ASP A 108 14.74 6.84 -6.04
N GLN A 109 13.78 7.60 -5.52
CA GLN A 109 13.62 7.80 -4.07
C GLN A 109 13.29 6.49 -3.34
N ILE A 110 12.50 5.60 -3.95
CA ILE A 110 12.26 4.29 -3.36
C ILE A 110 13.55 3.48 -3.31
N SER A 111 14.31 3.45 -4.41
CA SER A 111 15.54 2.66 -4.48
C SER A 111 16.65 3.24 -3.59
N GLN A 112 16.89 4.56 -3.64
CA GLN A 112 17.99 5.23 -2.96
C GLN A 112 17.64 5.59 -1.50
N ASP A 113 16.55 6.35 -1.29
CA ASP A 113 16.25 6.87 0.04
C ASP A 113 15.65 5.81 0.96
N ILE A 114 14.81 4.93 0.43
CA ILE A 114 14.12 3.92 1.23
C ILE A 114 14.90 2.60 1.27
N CYS A 115 15.20 2.01 0.10
CA CYS A 115 15.65 0.61 0.05
C CYS A 115 17.14 0.42 0.28
N ILE A 116 18.01 1.30 -0.24
CA ILE A 116 19.46 1.23 0.06
C ILE A 116 19.71 1.52 1.54
N ASN A 117 18.96 2.43 2.13
CA ASN A 117 19.04 2.75 3.55
C ASN A 117 18.33 1.72 4.45
N GLU A 118 17.67 0.72 3.87
CA GLU A 118 16.87 -0.29 4.59
C GLU A 118 15.85 0.36 5.56
N SER A 119 15.32 1.53 5.18
CA SER A 119 14.37 2.27 6.00
C SER A 119 13.05 1.49 6.13
N PRO A 120 12.56 1.18 7.34
CA PRO A 120 11.36 0.37 7.55
C PRO A 120 10.08 1.19 7.25
N VAL A 121 9.89 1.52 5.98
CA VAL A 121 8.72 2.22 5.45
C VAL A 121 7.68 1.20 5.02
N THR A 122 6.42 1.40 5.42
CA THR A 122 5.28 0.67 4.89
C THR A 122 4.69 1.45 3.72
N MET A 123 4.76 0.91 2.51
CA MET A 123 4.15 1.48 1.31
C MET A 123 2.86 0.73 0.99
N LEU A 124 1.73 1.41 0.98
CA LEU A 124 0.45 0.86 0.52
C LEU A 124 0.21 1.29 -0.93
N VAL A 125 0.36 0.34 -1.85
CA VAL A 125 0.23 0.58 -3.30
C VAL A 125 -1.21 0.31 -3.72
N PHE A 126 -2.01 1.38 -3.78
CA PHE A 126 -3.43 1.34 -4.13
C PHE A 126 -3.64 1.30 -5.65
N ALA A 127 -4.84 0.92 -6.05
CA ALA A 127 -5.24 0.83 -7.45
C ALA A 127 -4.31 -0.06 -8.30
N ALA A 128 -3.69 -1.04 -7.69
CA ALA A 128 -2.76 -1.98 -8.29
C ALA A 128 -3.52 -3.20 -8.84
N SER A 129 -4.20 -3.02 -9.96
CA SER A 129 -4.97 -4.09 -10.61
C SER A 129 -5.37 -3.69 -12.02
N VAL A 130 -5.54 -4.65 -12.91
CA VAL A 130 -6.16 -4.45 -14.23
C VAL A 130 -7.65 -4.04 -14.12
N LYS A 131 -8.27 -4.19 -12.95
CA LYS A 131 -9.66 -3.82 -12.69
C LYS A 131 -9.80 -2.49 -11.93
N ALA A 132 -8.69 -1.91 -11.45
CA ALA A 132 -8.73 -0.77 -10.54
C ALA A 132 -9.31 0.49 -11.21
N PHE A 133 -8.80 0.82 -12.38
CA PHE A 133 -9.29 1.91 -13.20
C PHE A 133 -9.39 1.49 -14.67
N LYS A 134 -10.41 1.99 -15.33
CA LYS A 134 -10.57 1.81 -16.80
C LYS A 134 -9.83 2.89 -17.60
N ASP A 135 -9.19 3.82 -16.92
CA ASP A 135 -8.47 4.93 -17.50
C ASP A 135 -7.05 4.51 -17.88
N VAL A 136 -6.64 4.81 -19.10
CA VAL A 136 -5.30 4.50 -19.62
C VAL A 136 -4.18 5.21 -18.86
N THR A 137 -4.48 6.30 -18.14
CA THR A 137 -3.52 7.05 -17.33
C THR A 137 -3.32 6.50 -15.92
N HIS A 138 -4.18 5.55 -15.49
CA HIS A 138 -4.19 5.01 -14.14
C HIS A 138 -4.11 3.47 -14.12
N LEU A 139 -3.43 2.88 -15.09
CA LEU A 139 -3.26 1.43 -15.15
C LEU A 139 -2.34 0.93 -14.05
N GLY A 140 -2.88 0.16 -13.13
CA GLY A 140 -2.16 -0.42 -12.00
C GLY A 140 -1.50 -1.76 -12.32
N ILE A 141 -0.71 -1.84 -13.40
CA ILE A 141 -0.12 -3.09 -13.89
C ILE A 141 1.42 -3.06 -13.94
N PHE A 142 2.03 -1.89 -13.80
CA PHE A 142 3.49 -1.72 -13.93
C PHE A 142 4.23 -1.79 -12.59
N ASP A 143 3.52 -1.79 -11.48
CA ASP A 143 4.09 -1.83 -10.14
C ASP A 143 4.93 -3.09 -9.90
N ILE A 144 4.44 -4.26 -10.31
CA ILE A 144 5.15 -5.53 -10.12
C ILE A 144 6.51 -5.54 -10.83
N PRO A 145 6.59 -5.34 -12.17
CA PRO A 145 7.88 -5.37 -12.86
C PRO A 145 8.84 -4.28 -12.40
N MET A 146 8.32 -3.14 -11.93
CA MET A 146 9.11 -2.02 -11.46
C MET A 146 9.66 -2.28 -10.05
N LEU A 147 8.80 -2.60 -9.09
CA LEU A 147 9.19 -2.72 -7.69
C LEU A 147 10.00 -3.99 -7.40
N LYS A 148 9.71 -5.09 -8.10
CA LYS A 148 10.42 -6.37 -7.90
C LYS A 148 11.94 -6.31 -8.19
N ASN A 149 12.40 -5.28 -8.90
CA ASN A 149 13.82 -5.12 -9.23
C ASN A 149 14.58 -4.29 -8.20
N ILE A 150 13.90 -3.70 -7.22
CA ILE A 150 14.54 -2.87 -6.21
C ILE A 150 15.08 -3.78 -5.10
N PRO A 151 16.40 -3.75 -4.82
CA PRO A 151 16.98 -4.57 -3.76
C PRO A 151 16.46 -4.15 -2.38
N ASN A 152 16.47 -5.09 -1.43
CA ASN A 152 16.03 -4.94 -0.05
C ASN A 152 14.53 -4.67 0.15
N LEU A 153 13.75 -4.47 -0.92
CA LEU A 153 12.31 -4.28 -0.83
C LEU A 153 11.58 -5.59 -0.62
N VAL A 154 10.80 -5.68 0.44
CA VAL A 154 9.80 -6.74 0.62
C VAL A 154 8.53 -6.33 -0.12
N TYR A 155 8.06 -7.15 -1.06
CA TYR A 155 6.87 -6.86 -1.85
C TYR A 155 5.78 -7.90 -1.60
N LEU A 156 4.69 -7.49 -0.97
CA LEU A 156 3.60 -8.34 -0.53
C LEU A 156 2.33 -8.08 -1.36
N ALA A 157 1.55 -9.12 -1.59
CA ALA A 157 0.31 -9.05 -2.35
C ALA A 157 -0.81 -9.85 -1.64
N PRO A 158 -1.53 -9.25 -0.71
CA PRO A 158 -2.65 -9.88 -0.01
C PRO A 158 -3.79 -10.20 -0.98
N THR A 159 -4.55 -11.24 -0.69
CA THR A 159 -5.72 -11.65 -1.48
C THR A 159 -7.05 -11.25 -0.82
N ASN A 160 -7.03 -10.87 0.44
CA ASN A 160 -8.21 -10.55 1.25
C ASN A 160 -7.88 -9.49 2.32
N ALA A 161 -8.91 -9.02 3.02
CA ALA A 161 -8.80 -7.95 4.00
C ALA A 161 -7.94 -8.35 5.21
N GLU A 162 -8.12 -9.56 5.70
CA GLU A 162 -7.40 -10.06 6.88
C GLU A 162 -5.90 -10.20 6.60
N GLU A 163 -5.51 -10.67 5.40
CA GLU A 163 -4.11 -10.70 4.98
C GLU A 163 -3.54 -9.29 4.83
N LEU A 164 -4.29 -8.36 4.24
CA LEU A 164 -3.86 -6.97 4.12
C LEU A 164 -3.56 -6.35 5.48
N LEU A 165 -4.47 -6.54 6.44
CA LEU A 165 -4.29 -6.05 7.81
C LEU A 165 -3.11 -6.72 8.51
N ALA A 166 -2.98 -8.04 8.39
CA ALA A 166 -1.87 -8.79 9.00
C ALA A 166 -0.50 -8.41 8.41
N MET A 167 -0.40 -8.23 7.09
CA MET A 167 0.81 -7.77 6.42
C MET A 167 1.17 -6.33 6.83
N THR A 168 0.17 -5.46 6.96
CA THR A 168 0.39 -4.07 7.41
C THR A 168 0.84 -4.03 8.86
N GLU A 169 0.21 -4.83 9.74
CA GLU A 169 0.63 -4.96 11.14
C GLU A 169 2.07 -5.42 11.25
N TRP A 170 2.41 -6.52 10.57
CA TRP A 170 3.79 -7.02 10.55
C TRP A 170 4.77 -5.97 10.02
N SER A 171 4.42 -5.27 8.94
CA SER A 171 5.26 -4.22 8.36
C SER A 171 5.54 -3.08 9.34
N LEU A 172 4.56 -2.69 10.15
CA LEU A 172 4.70 -1.63 11.16
C LEU A 172 5.52 -2.05 12.39
N GLU A 173 5.55 -3.34 12.71
CA GLU A 173 6.23 -3.82 13.92
C GLU A 173 7.67 -4.29 13.64
N GLN A 174 8.00 -4.73 12.43
CA GLN A 174 9.37 -5.05 12.05
C GLN A 174 10.19 -3.77 11.81
N LYS A 175 11.53 -3.87 11.91
CA LYS A 175 12.46 -2.71 11.83
C LYS A 175 13.60 -2.90 10.83
N LYS A 176 13.48 -3.88 9.94
CA LYS A 176 14.61 -4.32 9.10
C LYS A 176 14.44 -3.98 7.63
N HIS A 177 13.21 -3.94 7.15
CA HIS A 177 12.97 -3.92 5.71
C HIS A 177 11.94 -2.86 5.32
N PRO A 178 12.15 -2.15 4.21
CA PRO A 178 11.07 -1.47 3.52
C PRO A 178 10.07 -2.50 2.97
N VAL A 179 8.79 -2.22 3.09
CA VAL A 179 7.72 -3.14 2.68
C VAL A 179 6.76 -2.41 1.77
N ALA A 180 6.53 -2.94 0.58
CA ALA A 180 5.44 -2.51 -0.30
C ALA A 180 4.33 -3.56 -0.28
N ILE A 181 3.10 -3.13 -0.04
CA ILE A 181 1.91 -3.98 -0.01
C ILE A 181 0.97 -3.56 -1.14
N ARG A 182 0.75 -4.47 -2.06
CA ARG A 182 -0.11 -4.29 -3.22
C ARG A 182 -1.56 -4.44 -2.82
N VAL A 183 -2.26 -3.33 -2.57
CA VAL A 183 -3.64 -3.34 -2.09
C VAL A 183 -4.59 -3.84 -3.21
N PRO A 184 -5.38 -4.91 -2.95
CA PRO A 184 -6.33 -5.41 -3.92
C PRO A 184 -7.44 -4.39 -4.24
N SER A 185 -8.15 -4.57 -5.36
CA SER A 185 -9.20 -3.63 -5.79
C SER A 185 -10.62 -4.10 -5.48
N VAL A 186 -10.81 -5.38 -5.19
CA VAL A 186 -12.11 -5.97 -4.82
C VAL A 186 -11.96 -6.58 -3.44
N VAL A 187 -12.84 -6.19 -2.52
CA VAL A 187 -12.79 -6.69 -1.14
C VAL A 187 -13.23 -8.14 -1.13
N GLU A 188 -12.36 -8.97 -0.57
CA GLU A 188 -12.59 -10.37 -0.26
C GLU A 188 -12.22 -10.59 1.20
N HIS A 189 -12.88 -11.56 1.86
CA HIS A 189 -12.59 -11.94 3.23
C HIS A 189 -12.03 -13.34 3.32
N ALA A 190 -11.10 -13.55 4.25
CA ALA A 190 -10.53 -14.88 4.50
C ALA A 190 -11.57 -15.84 5.03
N LYS A 191 -11.51 -17.10 4.57
CA LYS A 191 -12.36 -18.19 5.08
C LYS A 191 -11.75 -18.92 6.28
N GLY A 192 -10.63 -18.46 6.79
CA GLY A 192 -9.90 -19.06 7.90
C GLY A 192 -8.80 -18.15 8.43
N GLU A 193 -7.92 -18.71 9.25
CA GLU A 193 -6.80 -17.96 9.81
C GLU A 193 -5.80 -17.54 8.72
N VAL A 194 -5.25 -16.35 8.86
CA VAL A 194 -4.20 -15.81 8.00
C VAL A 194 -2.85 -15.78 8.75
N ALA A 195 -1.77 -15.83 7.98
CA ALA A 195 -0.43 -15.68 8.55
C ALA A 195 -0.27 -14.30 9.21
N LYS A 196 0.53 -14.26 10.28
CA LYS A 196 0.81 -13.02 11.03
C LYS A 196 2.29 -12.65 11.01
N ASP A 197 3.15 -13.57 10.62
CA ASP A 197 4.59 -13.37 10.49
C ASP A 197 5.02 -13.60 9.04
N TYR A 198 5.69 -12.62 8.48
CA TYR A 198 6.20 -12.60 7.11
C TYR A 198 7.72 -12.47 7.07
N SER A 199 8.40 -12.75 8.18
CA SER A 199 9.87 -12.67 8.31
C SER A 199 10.60 -13.78 7.55
N GLU A 200 9.98 -14.97 7.46
CA GLU A 200 10.49 -16.08 6.64
C GLU A 200 9.89 -16.05 5.23
N ILE A 201 10.41 -15.16 4.42
CA ILE A 201 10.00 -15.07 3.02
C ILE A 201 10.79 -16.12 2.24
N LYS A 202 10.14 -17.24 1.88
CA LYS A 202 10.73 -18.25 1.01
C LYS A 202 10.82 -17.73 -0.41
N PHE A 203 12.03 -17.67 -0.92
CA PHE A 203 12.34 -17.20 -2.27
C PHE A 203 11.77 -18.10 -3.36
N LEU A 204 11.23 -17.50 -4.40
CA LEU A 204 11.13 -18.10 -5.72
C LEU A 204 12.11 -17.36 -6.66
N ILE A 205 13.31 -17.93 -6.75
CA ILE A 205 14.25 -17.93 -7.89
C ILE A 205 14.88 -16.60 -8.35
N HIS A 206 16.17 -16.51 -8.20
CA HIS A 206 17.35 -16.19 -9.02
C HIS A 206 18.10 -14.90 -8.68
N PRO A 207 19.33 -14.81 -9.08
CA PRO A 207 20.54 -15.40 -8.52
C PRO A 207 21.08 -14.60 -7.29
N PRO A 208 22.21 -14.95 -6.69
CA PRO A 208 22.62 -14.51 -5.35
C PRO A 208 22.83 -13.00 -5.15
N SER A 209 22.71 -12.20 -6.19
CA SER A 209 22.93 -10.74 -6.15
C SER A 209 21.67 -9.88 -6.14
N LEU A 210 20.49 -10.45 -6.30
CA LEU A 210 19.23 -9.72 -6.32
C LEU A 210 18.22 -10.41 -5.39
N ARG A 211 18.06 -9.89 -4.18
CA ARG A 211 17.03 -10.34 -3.25
C ARG A 211 15.72 -9.61 -3.56
N VAL A 212 14.94 -10.16 -4.47
CA VAL A 212 13.57 -9.70 -4.71
C VAL A 212 12.63 -10.64 -3.99
N PHE A 213 11.84 -10.10 -3.08
CA PHE A 213 10.89 -10.84 -2.27
C PHE A 213 9.47 -10.60 -2.81
N THR A 214 8.90 -11.57 -3.47
CA THR A 214 7.47 -11.56 -3.82
C THR A 214 6.79 -12.69 -3.04
N TYR A 215 5.91 -12.35 -2.12
CA TYR A 215 5.11 -13.33 -1.40
C TYR A 215 3.71 -13.40 -1.99
N TYR A 216 3.35 -14.54 -2.56
CA TYR A 216 1.98 -14.89 -2.88
C TYR A 216 1.46 -15.81 -1.79
N LEU A 217 0.61 -15.30 -0.90
CA LEU A 217 -0.16 -16.12 0.01
C LEU A 217 -1.57 -16.30 -0.55
N SER A 218 -1.78 -17.41 -1.23
CA SER A 218 -3.06 -18.08 -1.19
C SER A 218 -2.96 -19.17 -0.11
N SER A 219 -3.91 -19.26 0.78
CA SER A 219 -4.00 -20.24 1.85
C SER A 219 -4.05 -21.70 1.39
N LYS A 220 -3.75 -21.98 0.12
CA LYS A 220 -3.75 -23.32 -0.50
C LYS A 220 -2.66 -23.58 -1.54
N LEU A 221 -1.66 -22.72 -1.71
CA LEU A 221 -0.55 -23.07 -2.59
C LEU A 221 0.63 -23.60 -1.76
N THR A 222 0.59 -24.88 -1.44
CA THR A 222 1.79 -25.67 -1.21
C THR A 222 2.48 -25.81 -2.58
N ILE A 223 3.43 -24.94 -2.88
CA ILE A 223 4.30 -25.12 -4.04
C ILE A 223 5.22 -26.29 -3.69
N LYS A 224 4.92 -27.47 -4.24
CA LYS A 224 5.89 -28.55 -4.29
C LYS A 224 7.10 -28.04 -5.04
N GLU A 225 8.29 -28.27 -4.48
CA GLU A 225 9.55 -28.08 -5.20
C GLU A 225 9.42 -28.72 -6.58
N GLY A 226 9.37 -27.87 -7.61
CA GLY A 226 9.32 -28.32 -8.98
C GLY A 226 10.70 -28.81 -9.37
N SER A 227 10.76 -30.04 -9.77
CA SER A 227 11.86 -30.65 -10.53
C SER A 227 12.25 -29.75 -11.71
N ASP A 228 13.55 -29.67 -11.95
CA ASP A 228 14.20 -29.00 -13.06
C ASP A 228 13.38 -28.98 -14.35
N VAL A 229 13.14 -27.78 -14.86
CA VAL A 229 12.78 -27.57 -16.25
C VAL A 229 14.08 -27.26 -17.00
N THR A 230 14.80 -28.30 -17.38
CA THR A 230 15.75 -28.25 -18.47
C THR A 230 14.97 -28.43 -19.77
N GLY A 231 14.97 -27.42 -20.61
CA GLY A 231 14.35 -27.47 -21.94
C GLY A 231 14.33 -26.08 -22.55
#